data_63a7718d1c1ffa0245cd9367da9aa989
#
_entry.id   63a7718d1c1ffa0245cd9367da9aa989
#
_cell.length_a   1.000
_cell.length_b   1.000
_cell.length_c   1.000
_cell.angle_alpha   90.00
_cell.angle_beta   90.00
_cell.angle_gamma   90.00
#
_symmetry.space_group_name_H-M   'P 1'
#
loop_
_entity.id
_entity.type
_entity.pdbx_description
1 polymer ?
#
loop_
_entity_poly.entity_id
_entity_poly.type
_entity_poly.pdbx_seq_one_letter_code
_entity_poly.pdbx_strand_id
1 'polypeptide(L)'
;MGLKEQLEGIIPADALRLLNGRFDIIGDIAIIAIPPELDAYRPVIATAIRSGRRNIETVLCRVTGTLGRARTAGFEVVWGGQTVTVHREFGFTYRLDVTTVFYNPRLASERRRVTEQVQPGEFVLVPFCGVGPYAIPAAVRGGVVIAIEQNQDACRWLAENIRLNGVDDRITFIQGDAFDRSIYPDRLFDRAIVPTPYGKDAILDLIVPLVRPGGIIHFYTFRNRLQSQQLERELKKKGLPVVLRRRCGNVAPSVSRWVFDMKKVGGEAG
;
A
#
# COMPACT_ATOMS: atom_id res chain seq x y z
N MET A 1 2.58 -19.33 -20.19
CA MET A 1 1.15 -19.39 -20.60
C MET A 1 0.35 -18.51 -19.65
N GLY A 2 -0.40 -17.55 -20.18
CA GLY A 2 -1.25 -16.65 -19.37
C GLY A 2 -2.50 -17.39 -18.87
N LEU A 3 -3.17 -16.84 -17.83
CA LEU A 3 -4.37 -17.48 -17.26
C LEU A 3 -5.47 -17.70 -18.33
N LYS A 4 -5.69 -16.74 -19.23
CA LYS A 4 -6.69 -16.90 -20.30
C LYS A 4 -6.36 -18.02 -21.27
N GLU A 5 -5.10 -18.14 -21.67
CA GLU A 5 -4.63 -19.21 -22.56
C GLU A 5 -4.84 -20.60 -21.95
N GLN A 6 -4.69 -20.73 -20.62
CA GLN A 6 -4.95 -21.99 -19.91
C GLN A 6 -6.46 -22.35 -19.85
N LEU A 7 -7.33 -21.39 -20.06
CA LEU A 7 -8.78 -21.54 -19.98
C LEU A 7 -9.45 -21.62 -21.35
N GLU A 8 -8.69 -21.44 -22.43
CA GLU A 8 -9.15 -21.63 -23.81
C GLU A 8 -9.64 -23.07 -24.02
N GLY A 9 -10.80 -23.23 -24.67
CA GLY A 9 -11.45 -24.53 -24.86
C GLY A 9 -12.16 -25.11 -23.63
N ILE A 10 -11.95 -24.53 -22.43
CA ILE A 10 -12.63 -24.92 -21.17
C ILE A 10 -13.78 -23.97 -20.87
N ILE A 11 -13.54 -22.66 -21.04
CA ILE A 11 -14.55 -21.61 -20.89
C ILE A 11 -14.96 -21.13 -22.30
N PRO A 12 -16.26 -20.94 -22.60
CA PRO A 12 -16.70 -20.39 -23.87
C PRO A 12 -15.99 -19.06 -24.18
N ALA A 13 -15.65 -18.83 -25.46
CA ALA A 13 -14.80 -17.70 -25.85
C ALA A 13 -15.41 -16.32 -25.54
N ASP A 14 -16.72 -16.19 -25.61
CA ASP A 14 -17.49 -14.99 -25.25
C ASP A 14 -17.39 -14.70 -23.73
N ALA A 15 -17.57 -15.71 -22.90
CA ALA A 15 -17.43 -15.61 -21.45
C ALA A 15 -15.96 -15.32 -21.06
N LEU A 16 -14.98 -15.98 -21.67
CA LEU A 16 -13.57 -15.77 -21.39
C LEU A 16 -13.09 -14.33 -21.69
N ARG A 17 -13.74 -13.62 -22.62
CA ARG A 17 -13.43 -12.20 -22.88
C ARG A 17 -13.72 -11.31 -21.69
N LEU A 18 -14.69 -11.64 -20.84
CA LEU A 18 -15.06 -10.88 -19.64
C LEU A 18 -14.01 -10.99 -18.53
N LEU A 19 -13.24 -12.10 -18.49
CA LEU A 19 -12.21 -12.28 -17.49
C LEU A 19 -11.02 -11.35 -17.75
N ASN A 20 -10.61 -10.54 -16.77
CA ASN A 20 -9.41 -9.72 -16.90
C ASN A 20 -8.12 -10.57 -16.98
N GLY A 21 -8.11 -11.77 -16.40
CA GLY A 21 -6.95 -12.67 -16.38
C GLY A 21 -5.78 -12.22 -15.50
N ARG A 22 -5.86 -11.05 -14.86
CA ARG A 22 -4.85 -10.54 -13.92
C ARG A 22 -5.26 -10.83 -12.50
N PHE A 23 -4.32 -11.29 -11.69
CA PHE A 23 -4.51 -11.52 -10.26
C PHE A 23 -3.28 -11.06 -9.48
N ASP A 24 -3.48 -10.77 -8.21
CA ASP A 24 -2.41 -10.43 -7.27
C ASP A 24 -2.02 -11.67 -6.47
N ILE A 25 -0.75 -11.75 -6.08
CA ILE A 25 -0.24 -12.81 -5.20
C ILE A 25 0.34 -12.14 -3.95
N ILE A 26 -0.14 -12.59 -2.79
CA ILE A 26 0.39 -12.20 -1.48
C ILE A 26 0.75 -13.49 -0.77
N GLY A 27 2.04 -13.77 -0.62
CA GLY A 27 2.51 -15.05 -0.10
C GLY A 27 2.04 -16.23 -0.96
N ASP A 28 1.24 -17.09 -0.39
CA ASP A 28 0.61 -18.27 -1.01
C ASP A 28 -0.87 -18.07 -1.37
N ILE A 29 -1.35 -16.83 -1.31
CA ILE A 29 -2.74 -16.47 -1.63
C ILE A 29 -2.79 -15.72 -2.96
N ALA A 30 -3.59 -16.20 -3.90
CA ALA A 30 -3.94 -15.51 -5.13
C ALA A 30 -5.27 -14.77 -4.97
N ILE A 31 -5.32 -13.51 -5.40
CA ILE A 31 -6.51 -12.66 -5.33
C ILE A 31 -6.88 -12.21 -6.75
N ILE A 32 -8.04 -12.63 -7.22
CA ILE A 32 -8.56 -12.33 -8.56
C ILE A 32 -9.92 -11.63 -8.45
N ALA A 33 -10.24 -10.80 -9.45
CA ALA A 33 -11.61 -10.31 -9.68
C ALA A 33 -12.26 -11.17 -10.77
N ILE A 34 -13.36 -11.81 -10.45
CA ILE A 34 -14.15 -12.65 -11.37
C ILE A 34 -15.51 -11.96 -11.53
N PRO A 35 -15.92 -11.59 -12.76
CA PRO A 35 -17.24 -11.05 -13.02
C PRO A 35 -18.34 -12.06 -12.66
N PRO A 36 -19.54 -11.62 -12.24
CA PRO A 36 -20.64 -12.52 -11.88
C PRO A 36 -21.05 -13.49 -12.99
N GLU A 37 -20.92 -13.08 -14.25
CA GLU A 37 -21.20 -13.90 -15.43
C GLU A 37 -20.30 -15.15 -15.51
N LEU A 38 -19.19 -15.15 -14.77
CA LEU A 38 -18.23 -16.26 -14.70
C LEU A 38 -18.32 -17.07 -13.40
N ASP A 39 -19.35 -16.87 -12.59
CA ASP A 39 -19.49 -17.54 -11.29
C ASP A 39 -19.46 -19.08 -11.41
N ALA A 40 -20.09 -19.64 -12.42
CA ALA A 40 -20.07 -21.08 -12.70
C ALA A 40 -18.66 -21.62 -13.01
N TYR A 41 -17.73 -20.78 -13.45
CA TYR A 41 -16.37 -21.14 -13.84
C TYR A 41 -15.33 -20.86 -12.75
N ARG A 42 -15.72 -20.34 -11.58
CA ARG A 42 -14.80 -20.04 -10.48
C ARG A 42 -13.89 -21.21 -10.10
N PRO A 43 -14.38 -22.47 -9.93
CA PRO A 43 -13.49 -23.58 -9.59
C PRO A 43 -12.44 -23.88 -10.66
N VAL A 44 -12.83 -23.76 -11.94
CA VAL A 44 -11.93 -24.00 -13.08
C VAL A 44 -10.86 -22.89 -13.15
N ILE A 45 -11.25 -21.64 -12.94
CA ILE A 45 -10.33 -20.50 -12.89
C ILE A 45 -9.32 -20.68 -11.74
N ALA A 46 -9.79 -21.09 -10.55
CA ALA A 46 -8.90 -21.34 -9.40
C ALA A 46 -7.93 -22.48 -9.68
N THR A 47 -8.39 -23.56 -10.30
CA THR A 47 -7.53 -24.69 -10.72
C THR A 47 -6.45 -24.25 -11.71
N ALA A 48 -6.80 -23.43 -12.70
CA ALA A 48 -5.86 -22.88 -13.67
C ALA A 48 -4.79 -21.97 -13.01
N ILE A 49 -5.17 -21.13 -12.05
CA ILE A 49 -4.22 -20.32 -11.28
C ILE A 49 -3.21 -21.21 -10.53
N ARG A 50 -3.70 -22.26 -9.86
CA ARG A 50 -2.88 -23.17 -9.06
C ARG A 50 -1.97 -24.05 -9.92
N SER A 51 -2.44 -24.53 -11.06
CA SER A 51 -1.62 -25.34 -11.98
C SER A 51 -0.43 -24.57 -12.52
N GLY A 52 -0.59 -23.28 -12.77
CA GLY A 52 0.49 -22.38 -13.18
C GLY A 52 1.41 -21.94 -12.03
N ARG A 53 1.02 -22.17 -10.76
CA ARG A 53 1.75 -21.69 -9.57
C ARG A 53 1.52 -22.62 -8.38
N ARG A 54 2.37 -23.64 -8.26
CA ARG A 54 2.24 -24.71 -7.25
C ARG A 54 2.31 -24.26 -5.80
N ASN A 55 2.84 -23.05 -5.54
CA ASN A 55 2.91 -22.48 -4.19
C ASN A 55 1.61 -21.80 -3.75
N ILE A 56 0.58 -21.69 -4.61
CA ILE A 56 -0.70 -21.10 -4.25
C ILE A 56 -1.56 -22.12 -3.52
N GLU A 57 -1.88 -21.82 -2.26
CA GLU A 57 -2.71 -22.67 -1.40
C GLU A 57 -4.14 -22.16 -1.31
N THR A 58 -4.36 -20.85 -1.45
CA THR A 58 -5.70 -20.23 -1.43
C THR A 58 -5.92 -19.34 -2.65
N VAL A 59 -7.12 -19.39 -3.22
CA VAL A 59 -7.59 -18.45 -4.24
C VAL A 59 -8.82 -17.73 -3.72
N LEU A 60 -8.74 -16.42 -3.63
CA LEU A 60 -9.80 -15.52 -3.23
C LEU A 60 -10.34 -14.76 -4.42
N CYS A 61 -11.67 -14.68 -4.52
CA CYS A 61 -12.34 -13.76 -5.42
C CYS A 61 -12.66 -12.46 -4.70
N ARG A 62 -12.24 -11.33 -5.28
CA ARG A 62 -12.63 -10.01 -4.77
C ARG A 62 -14.07 -9.73 -5.14
N VAL A 63 -14.93 -9.55 -4.14
CA VAL A 63 -16.32 -9.11 -4.35
C VAL A 63 -16.30 -7.61 -4.67
N THR A 64 -16.91 -7.23 -5.80
CA THR A 64 -17.06 -5.83 -6.20
C THR A 64 -18.11 -5.16 -5.32
N GLY A 65 -17.67 -4.39 -4.36
CA GLY A 65 -18.49 -3.61 -3.45
C GLY A 65 -17.65 -3.23 -2.23
N THR A 66 -17.33 -1.94 -2.09
CA THR A 66 -16.64 -1.44 -0.90
C THR A 66 -17.60 -1.48 0.28
N LEU A 67 -17.50 -2.51 1.11
CA LEU A 67 -18.19 -2.56 2.39
C LEU A 67 -17.34 -1.84 3.45
N GLY A 68 -17.82 -0.67 3.89
CA GLY A 68 -17.43 -0.03 5.13
C GLY A 68 -16.18 0.87 5.13
N ARG A 69 -15.97 1.54 6.27
CA ARG A 69 -14.85 2.46 6.55
C ARG A 69 -13.46 1.81 6.53
N ALA A 70 -13.37 0.49 6.69
CA ALA A 70 -12.10 -0.24 6.82
C ALA A 70 -11.40 -0.58 5.48
N ARG A 71 -12.01 -0.30 4.31
CA ARG A 71 -11.48 -0.61 2.96
C ARG A 71 -11.07 -2.08 2.74
N THR A 72 -11.50 -3.00 3.58
CA THR A 72 -11.38 -4.41 3.29
C THR A 72 -12.39 -4.73 2.19
N ALA A 73 -11.89 -5.05 0.99
CA ALA A 73 -12.73 -5.61 -0.05
C ALA A 73 -13.33 -6.90 0.50
N GLY A 74 -14.61 -7.13 0.26
CA GLY A 74 -15.18 -8.44 0.52
C GLY A 74 -14.43 -9.49 -0.31
N PHE A 75 -14.11 -10.61 0.31
CA PHE A 75 -13.48 -11.73 -0.38
C PHE A 75 -14.34 -12.96 -0.21
N GLU A 76 -14.45 -13.73 -1.28
CA GLU A 76 -15.03 -15.07 -1.24
C GLU A 76 -13.91 -16.08 -1.51
N VAL A 77 -13.91 -17.16 -0.73
CA VAL A 77 -12.96 -18.26 -0.93
C VAL A 77 -13.43 -19.09 -2.13
N VAL A 78 -12.60 -19.16 -3.15
CA VAL A 78 -12.88 -19.99 -4.34
C VAL A 78 -12.15 -21.34 -4.22
N TRP A 79 -10.98 -21.33 -3.58
CA TRP A 79 -10.19 -22.53 -3.31
C TRP A 79 -9.37 -22.36 -2.02
N GLY A 80 -9.15 -23.46 -1.30
CA GLY A 80 -8.42 -23.44 -0.01
C GLY A 80 -9.30 -22.89 1.09
N GLY A 81 -8.75 -22.00 1.93
CA GLY A 81 -9.53 -21.41 3.05
C GLY A 81 -8.68 -20.55 3.97
N GLN A 82 -7.36 -20.65 3.90
CA GLN A 82 -6.47 -19.86 4.75
C GLN A 82 -6.34 -18.45 4.21
N THR A 83 -6.59 -17.44 5.07
CA THR A 83 -6.51 -16.01 4.72
C THR A 83 -5.27 -15.33 5.28
N VAL A 84 -4.62 -15.97 6.26
CA VAL A 84 -3.35 -15.53 6.82
C VAL A 84 -2.19 -16.12 6.03
N THR A 85 -1.27 -15.25 5.61
CA THR A 85 -0.11 -15.65 4.81
C THR A 85 1.16 -14.92 5.23
N VAL A 86 2.30 -15.41 4.74
CA VAL A 86 3.61 -14.77 4.87
C VAL A 86 4.08 -14.30 3.50
N HIS A 87 4.11 -13.00 3.30
CA HIS A 87 4.63 -12.37 2.08
C HIS A 87 6.07 -11.93 2.26
N ARG A 88 6.91 -12.18 1.26
CA ARG A 88 8.31 -11.74 1.24
C ARG A 88 8.55 -10.75 0.12
N GLU A 89 9.22 -9.64 0.46
CA GLU A 89 9.49 -8.54 -0.46
C GLU A 89 10.88 -7.95 -0.18
N PHE A 90 11.81 -8.06 -1.12
CA PHE A 90 13.18 -7.53 -1.00
C PHE A 90 13.91 -7.90 0.31
N GLY A 91 13.71 -9.11 0.81
CA GLY A 91 14.32 -9.60 2.06
C GLY A 91 13.49 -9.32 3.31
N PHE A 92 12.45 -8.52 3.24
CA PHE A 92 11.53 -8.29 4.34
C PHE A 92 10.42 -9.33 4.38
N THR A 93 9.96 -9.65 5.58
CA THR A 93 8.91 -10.64 5.83
C THR A 93 7.69 -9.96 6.43
N TYR A 94 6.52 -10.17 5.83
CA TYR A 94 5.25 -9.63 6.29
C TYR A 94 4.25 -10.76 6.50
N ARG A 95 3.81 -10.95 7.72
CA ARG A 95 2.65 -11.80 8.04
C ARG A 95 1.41 -10.94 8.10
N LEU A 96 0.32 -11.39 7.49
CA LEU A 96 -0.92 -10.62 7.42
C LEU A 96 -2.10 -11.53 7.07
N ASP A 97 -3.29 -11.12 7.47
CA ASP A 97 -4.55 -11.64 6.97
C ASP A 97 -5.04 -10.73 5.84
N VAL A 98 -5.07 -11.25 4.60
CA VAL A 98 -5.43 -10.46 3.41
C VAL A 98 -6.88 -9.99 3.40
N THR A 99 -7.74 -10.54 4.28
CA THR A 99 -9.16 -10.17 4.38
C THR A 99 -9.41 -9.05 5.40
N THR A 100 -8.52 -8.84 6.37
CA THR A 100 -8.69 -7.85 7.43
C THR A 100 -7.79 -6.63 7.27
N VAL A 101 -6.70 -6.74 6.48
CA VAL A 101 -5.77 -5.63 6.26
C VAL A 101 -5.51 -5.37 4.79
N PHE A 102 -5.19 -4.12 4.49
CA PHE A 102 -4.82 -3.74 3.13
C PHE A 102 -3.33 -3.98 2.87
N TYR A 103 -3.02 -4.73 1.81
CA TYR A 103 -1.67 -4.86 1.26
C TYR A 103 -1.73 -4.83 -0.26
N ASN A 104 -0.81 -4.10 -0.91
CA ASN A 104 -0.72 -4.04 -2.37
C ASN A 104 0.68 -4.45 -2.84
N PRO A 105 0.86 -5.68 -3.36
CA PRO A 105 2.16 -6.19 -3.79
C PRO A 105 2.72 -5.44 -5.01
N ARG A 106 1.86 -4.77 -5.81
CA ARG A 106 2.29 -4.01 -7.00
C ARG A 106 3.08 -2.74 -6.66
N LEU A 107 3.10 -2.32 -5.39
CA LEU A 107 3.85 -1.15 -4.93
C LEU A 107 5.26 -1.50 -4.42
N ALA A 108 5.69 -2.74 -4.52
CA ALA A 108 6.97 -3.22 -4.03
C ALA A 108 8.16 -2.35 -4.48
N SER A 109 8.31 -2.15 -5.79
CA SER A 109 9.39 -1.32 -6.35
C SER A 109 9.34 0.14 -5.89
N GLU A 110 8.14 0.68 -5.66
CA GLU A 110 7.97 2.05 -5.18
C GLU A 110 8.33 2.15 -3.69
N ARG A 111 7.93 1.18 -2.87
CA ARG A 111 8.35 1.10 -1.47
C ARG A 111 9.87 1.05 -1.35
N ARG A 112 10.51 0.19 -2.13
CA ARG A 112 11.96 0.09 -2.20
C ARG A 112 12.61 1.42 -2.57
N ARG A 113 12.14 2.07 -3.64
CA ARG A 113 12.66 3.37 -4.10
C ARG A 113 12.66 4.43 -2.99
N VAL A 114 11.58 4.51 -2.22
CA VAL A 114 11.43 5.52 -1.16
C VAL A 114 12.28 5.17 0.05
N THR A 115 12.21 3.92 0.48
CA THR A 115 12.93 3.49 1.69
C THR A 115 14.45 3.42 1.48
N GLU A 116 14.94 3.21 0.26
CA GLU A 116 16.37 3.31 -0.08
C GLU A 116 16.94 4.73 0.08
N GLN A 117 16.11 5.75 0.14
CA GLN A 117 16.53 7.14 0.38
C GLN A 117 16.70 7.48 1.86
N VAL A 118 16.18 6.64 2.77
CA VAL A 118 16.31 6.86 4.22
C VAL A 118 17.77 6.71 4.62
N GLN A 119 18.26 7.69 5.39
CA GLN A 119 19.62 7.67 5.94
C GLN A 119 19.61 7.18 7.39
N PRO A 120 20.69 6.54 7.84
CA PRO A 120 20.84 6.16 9.24
C PRO A 120 20.66 7.37 10.19
N GLY A 121 19.85 7.18 11.24
CA GLY A 121 19.55 8.21 12.21
C GLY A 121 18.45 9.20 11.82
N GLU A 122 17.92 9.17 10.57
CA GLU A 122 16.75 9.99 10.20
C GLU A 122 15.56 9.64 11.11
N PHE A 123 14.85 10.66 11.60
CA PHE A 123 13.60 10.53 12.30
C PHE A 123 12.46 10.54 11.27
N VAL A 124 11.79 9.40 11.09
CA VAL A 124 10.88 9.14 9.98
C VAL A 124 9.45 8.96 10.49
N LEU A 125 8.50 9.67 9.89
CA LEU A 125 7.08 9.52 10.14
C LEU A 125 6.41 8.69 9.05
N VAL A 126 5.61 7.70 9.45
CA VAL A 126 4.81 6.87 8.52
C VAL A 126 3.37 6.77 9.02
N PRO A 127 2.49 7.76 8.72
CA PRO A 127 1.05 7.63 8.97
C PRO A 127 0.42 6.63 8.01
N PHE A 128 -0.70 6.01 8.40
CA PHE A 128 -1.39 4.96 7.63
C PHE A 128 -0.46 3.79 7.28
N CYS A 129 0.37 3.37 8.23
CA CYS A 129 1.47 2.46 7.99
C CYS A 129 1.03 1.02 7.67
N GLY A 130 -0.23 0.65 7.93
CA GLY A 130 -0.73 -0.71 7.72
C GLY A 130 0.11 -1.74 8.48
N VAL A 131 0.45 -2.83 7.82
CA VAL A 131 1.29 -3.91 8.37
C VAL A 131 2.80 -3.61 8.30
N GLY A 132 3.18 -2.36 8.00
CA GLY A 132 4.55 -1.87 8.04
C GLY A 132 5.35 -1.86 6.74
N PRO A 133 4.75 -1.91 5.52
CA PRO A 133 5.54 -2.08 4.29
C PRO A 133 6.43 -0.90 3.91
N TYR A 134 6.25 0.27 4.54
CA TYR A 134 7.18 1.40 4.47
C TYR A 134 7.99 1.56 5.75
N ALA A 135 7.38 1.32 6.92
CA ALA A 135 8.01 1.54 8.22
C ALA A 135 9.19 0.58 8.46
N ILE A 136 8.98 -0.71 8.20
CA ILE A 136 10.00 -1.76 8.42
C ILE A 136 11.25 -1.54 7.55
N PRO A 137 11.14 -1.36 6.22
CA PRO A 137 12.33 -1.09 5.40
C PRO A 137 13.05 0.21 5.78
N ALA A 138 12.31 1.25 6.20
CA ALA A 138 12.89 2.50 6.67
C ALA A 138 13.72 2.28 7.95
N ALA A 139 13.23 1.48 8.89
CA ALA A 139 13.92 1.14 10.11
C ALA A 139 15.17 0.28 9.85
N VAL A 140 15.08 -0.73 8.96
CA VAL A 140 16.25 -1.54 8.57
C VAL A 140 17.35 -0.69 7.93
N ARG A 141 17.01 0.41 7.27
CA ARG A 141 17.98 1.40 6.76
C ARG A 141 18.59 2.28 7.86
N GLY A 142 18.22 2.08 9.11
CA GLY A 142 18.74 2.82 10.26
C GLY A 142 17.90 4.04 10.65
N GLY A 143 16.72 4.24 10.04
CA GLY A 143 15.78 5.27 10.48
C GLY A 143 15.17 4.95 11.83
N VAL A 144 14.87 5.99 12.62
CA VAL A 144 14.05 5.91 13.83
C VAL A 144 12.61 6.28 13.42
N VAL A 145 11.69 5.32 13.48
CA VAL A 145 10.38 5.43 12.83
C VAL A 145 9.26 5.60 13.85
N ILE A 146 8.41 6.60 13.62
CA ILE A 146 7.08 6.67 14.22
C ILE A 146 6.06 6.23 13.17
N ALA A 147 5.36 5.13 13.46
CA ALA A 147 4.36 4.53 12.60
C ALA A 147 2.97 4.68 13.22
N ILE A 148 1.98 5.17 12.46
CA ILE A 148 0.62 5.39 12.95
C ILE A 148 -0.36 4.59 12.09
N GLU A 149 -1.24 3.83 12.75
CA GLU A 149 -2.27 3.02 12.09
C GLU A 149 -3.55 2.98 12.96
N GLN A 150 -4.69 3.11 12.32
CA GLN A 150 -6.00 3.10 13.00
C GLN A 150 -6.60 1.69 13.10
N ASN A 151 -6.32 0.82 12.12
CA ASN A 151 -6.87 -0.52 12.06
C ASN A 151 -6.19 -1.41 13.10
N GLN A 152 -6.94 -1.91 14.08
CA GLN A 152 -6.46 -2.78 15.15
C GLN A 152 -5.80 -4.08 14.62
N ASP A 153 -6.39 -4.70 13.59
CA ASP A 153 -5.81 -5.91 12.99
C ASP A 153 -4.47 -5.61 12.31
N ALA A 154 -4.38 -4.46 11.61
CA ALA A 154 -3.13 -4.05 11.02
C ALA A 154 -2.05 -3.75 12.08
N CYS A 155 -2.41 -3.13 13.22
CA CYS A 155 -1.50 -2.90 14.33
C CYS A 155 -0.98 -4.21 14.94
N ARG A 156 -1.84 -5.23 15.08
CA ARG A 156 -1.44 -6.55 15.57
C ARG A 156 -0.41 -7.19 14.63
N TRP A 157 -0.68 -7.19 13.33
CA TRP A 157 0.27 -7.71 12.33
C TRP A 157 1.55 -6.86 12.24
N LEU A 158 1.43 -5.55 12.39
CA LEU A 158 2.61 -4.66 12.42
C LEU A 158 3.55 -5.04 13.57
N ALA A 159 3.02 -5.24 14.79
CA ALA A 159 3.82 -5.63 15.94
C ALA A 159 4.56 -6.96 15.71
N GLU A 160 3.90 -7.94 15.08
CA GLU A 160 4.53 -9.20 14.70
C GLU A 160 5.61 -8.99 13.62
N ASN A 161 5.31 -8.21 12.60
CA ASN A 161 6.21 -7.94 11.48
C ASN A 161 7.47 -7.17 11.90
N ILE A 162 7.36 -6.26 12.87
CA ILE A 162 8.50 -5.57 13.48
C ILE A 162 9.47 -6.61 14.07
N ARG A 163 8.99 -7.57 14.87
CA ARG A 163 9.80 -8.64 15.44
C ARG A 163 10.40 -9.57 14.38
N LEU A 164 9.59 -9.97 13.39
CA LEU A 164 10.05 -10.85 12.29
C LEU A 164 11.20 -10.23 11.48
N ASN A 165 11.32 -8.91 11.46
CA ASN A 165 12.36 -8.20 10.75
C ASN A 165 13.47 -7.62 11.66
N GLY A 166 13.39 -7.85 12.99
CA GLY A 166 14.42 -7.45 13.96
C GLY A 166 14.62 -5.93 14.05
N VAL A 167 13.52 -5.15 14.08
CA VAL A 167 13.57 -3.68 14.15
C VAL A 167 12.75 -3.11 15.32
N ASP A 168 12.63 -3.89 16.39
CA ASP A 168 11.86 -3.52 17.59
C ASP A 168 12.41 -2.27 18.28
N ASP A 169 13.72 -2.06 18.22
CA ASP A 169 14.44 -0.91 18.81
C ASP A 169 14.32 0.37 17.97
N ARG A 170 13.77 0.29 16.73
CA ARG A 170 13.76 1.39 15.78
C ARG A 170 12.38 1.88 15.39
N ILE A 171 11.33 1.13 15.71
CA ILE A 171 9.96 1.49 15.38
C ILE A 171 9.12 1.64 16.65
N THR A 172 8.62 2.85 16.87
CA THR A 172 7.51 3.08 17.78
C THR A 172 6.23 3.16 16.94
N PHE A 173 5.28 2.25 17.17
CA PHE A 173 3.99 2.35 16.50
C PHE A 173 2.90 2.80 17.47
N ILE A 174 1.96 3.60 16.95
CA ILE A 174 0.84 4.20 17.69
C ILE A 174 -0.44 3.76 17.00
N GLN A 175 -1.31 3.07 17.74
CA GLN A 175 -2.66 2.80 17.26
C GLN A 175 -3.52 4.04 17.46
N GLY A 176 -3.93 4.69 16.35
CA GLY A 176 -4.72 5.92 16.42
C GLY A 176 -5.04 6.48 15.04
N ASP A 177 -5.89 7.51 15.03
CA ASP A 177 -6.21 8.26 13.82
C ASP A 177 -5.06 9.19 13.47
N ALA A 178 -4.49 9.05 12.27
CA ALA A 178 -3.43 9.93 11.79
C ALA A 178 -3.85 11.42 11.69
N PHE A 179 -5.13 11.73 11.77
CA PHE A 179 -5.62 13.12 11.86
C PHE A 179 -5.63 13.67 13.28
N ASP A 180 -5.44 12.85 14.30
CA ASP A 180 -5.32 13.32 15.68
C ASP A 180 -3.92 13.88 15.94
N ARG A 181 -3.81 15.22 16.01
CA ARG A 181 -2.53 15.90 16.25
C ARG A 181 -1.91 15.55 17.61
N SER A 182 -2.69 15.16 18.58
CA SER A 182 -2.23 14.91 19.96
C SER A 182 -1.35 13.66 20.09
N ILE A 183 -1.43 12.72 19.15
CA ILE A 183 -0.65 11.48 19.19
C ILE A 183 0.76 11.62 18.61
N TYR A 184 1.07 12.76 17.99
CA TYR A 184 2.40 12.99 17.42
C TYR A 184 3.35 13.54 18.47
N PRO A 185 4.62 13.10 18.48
CA PRO A 185 5.61 13.63 19.40
C PRO A 185 5.90 15.13 19.12
N ASP A 186 6.32 15.84 20.15
CA ASP A 186 6.78 17.23 20.05
C ASP A 186 8.22 17.30 19.52
N ARG A 187 8.42 16.80 18.33
CA ARG A 187 9.69 16.77 17.62
C ARG A 187 9.45 16.79 16.12
N LEU A 188 10.31 17.54 15.38
CA LEU A 188 10.23 17.56 13.92
C LEU A 188 10.88 16.32 13.30
N PHE A 189 10.25 15.84 12.22
CA PHE A 189 10.72 14.70 11.43
C PHE A 189 11.67 15.15 10.31
N ASP A 190 12.68 14.34 10.02
CA ASP A 190 13.55 14.49 8.86
C ASP A 190 12.83 14.10 7.57
N ARG A 191 11.97 13.10 7.68
CA ARG A 191 11.23 12.52 6.56
C ARG A 191 9.81 12.13 6.97
N ALA A 192 8.85 12.32 6.05
CA ALA A 192 7.52 11.75 6.16
C ALA A 192 7.21 10.90 4.92
N ILE A 193 6.81 9.65 5.13
CA ILE A 193 6.32 8.74 4.08
C ILE A 193 4.83 8.58 4.30
N VAL A 194 4.02 9.20 3.45
CA VAL A 194 2.58 9.38 3.64
C VAL A 194 1.79 8.58 2.60
N PRO A 195 1.58 7.27 2.78
CA PRO A 195 0.85 6.40 1.85
C PRO A 195 -0.66 6.62 1.95
N THR A 196 -1.10 7.83 1.68
CA THR A 196 -2.44 8.35 1.90
C THR A 196 -3.52 7.43 1.33
N PRO A 197 -4.54 7.07 2.11
CA PRO A 197 -5.75 6.44 1.61
C PRO A 197 -6.54 7.38 0.69
N TYR A 198 -7.35 6.81 -0.22
CA TYR A 198 -8.20 7.60 -1.13
C TYR A 198 -9.10 8.59 -0.35
N GLY A 199 -9.12 9.86 -0.79
CA GLY A 199 -9.93 10.90 -0.18
C GLY A 199 -9.40 11.45 1.16
N LYS A 200 -8.19 11.08 1.60
CA LYS A 200 -7.58 11.54 2.85
C LYS A 200 -6.45 12.56 2.63
N ASP A 201 -6.44 13.25 1.50
CA ASP A 201 -5.35 14.16 1.10
C ASP A 201 -5.12 15.33 2.05
N ALA A 202 -6.16 15.76 2.80
CA ALA A 202 -6.05 16.80 3.82
C ALA A 202 -5.00 16.50 4.92
N ILE A 203 -4.59 15.24 5.06
CA ILE A 203 -3.51 14.85 5.97
C ILE A 203 -2.21 15.61 5.69
N LEU A 204 -1.98 16.03 4.45
CA LEU A 204 -0.77 16.75 4.09
C LEU A 204 -0.63 18.06 4.86
N ASP A 205 -1.72 18.80 5.07
CA ASP A 205 -1.72 20.08 5.81
C ASP A 205 -1.34 19.88 7.29
N LEU A 206 -1.64 18.71 7.86
CA LEU A 206 -1.21 18.31 9.20
C LEU A 206 0.26 17.87 9.24
N ILE A 207 0.72 17.13 8.22
CA ILE A 207 2.08 16.53 8.19
C ILE A 207 3.14 17.58 7.88
N VAL A 208 2.87 18.55 7.00
CA VAL A 208 3.86 19.56 6.58
C VAL A 208 4.48 20.30 7.76
N PRO A 209 3.72 20.81 8.76
CA PRO A 209 4.29 21.46 9.94
C PRO A 209 5.22 20.56 10.76
N LEU A 210 5.00 19.25 10.76
CA LEU A 210 5.76 18.26 11.53
C LEU A 210 7.11 17.91 10.91
N VAL A 211 7.35 18.26 9.65
CA VAL A 211 8.63 18.01 8.98
C VAL A 211 9.51 19.25 9.11
N ARG A 212 10.79 19.07 9.45
CA ARG A 212 11.74 20.18 9.58
C ARG A 212 12.00 20.89 8.23
N PRO A 213 12.47 22.14 8.25
CA PRO A 213 13.03 22.76 7.05
C PRO A 213 14.13 21.88 6.43
N GLY A 214 14.11 21.72 5.10
CA GLY A 214 15.01 20.84 4.37
C GLY A 214 14.62 19.35 4.40
N GLY A 215 13.63 18.95 5.21
CA GLY A 215 13.12 17.59 5.29
C GLY A 215 12.33 17.16 4.04
N ILE A 216 12.15 15.86 3.88
CA ILE A 216 11.55 15.25 2.69
C ILE A 216 10.17 14.69 3.02
N ILE A 217 9.21 14.91 2.11
CA ILE A 217 7.85 14.34 2.21
C ILE A 217 7.57 13.53 0.94
N HIS A 218 7.28 12.24 1.11
CA HIS A 218 6.78 11.36 0.06
C HIS A 218 5.27 11.25 0.19
N PHE A 219 4.54 12.05 -0.56
CA PHE A 219 3.09 12.13 -0.47
C PHE A 219 2.41 11.35 -1.59
N TYR A 220 1.56 10.40 -1.23
CA TYR A 220 0.79 9.61 -2.19
C TYR A 220 -0.64 10.13 -2.27
N THR A 221 -1.17 10.23 -3.49
CA THR A 221 -2.55 10.66 -3.74
C THR A 221 -3.12 9.98 -4.98
N PHE A 222 -4.42 10.14 -5.19
CA PHE A 222 -5.14 9.55 -6.32
C PHE A 222 -5.71 10.66 -7.20
N ARG A 223 -5.22 10.78 -8.43
CA ARG A 223 -5.55 11.85 -9.38
C ARG A 223 -5.57 11.34 -10.81
N ASN A 224 -6.27 12.03 -11.69
CA ASN A 224 -5.99 11.95 -13.11
C ASN A 224 -4.71 12.77 -13.43
N ARG A 225 -4.25 12.68 -14.70
CA ARG A 225 -3.00 13.34 -15.12
C ARG A 225 -3.04 14.86 -14.97
N LEU A 226 -4.17 15.49 -15.35
CA LEU A 226 -4.31 16.96 -15.27
C LEU A 226 -4.35 17.43 -13.81
N GLN A 227 -5.14 16.76 -12.97
CA GLN A 227 -5.19 17.04 -11.54
C GLN A 227 -3.82 16.87 -10.86
N SER A 228 -3.01 15.90 -11.29
CA SER A 228 -1.66 15.72 -10.73
C SER A 228 -0.72 16.88 -11.09
N GLN A 229 -0.86 17.44 -12.30
CA GLN A 229 -0.10 18.62 -12.74
C GLN A 229 -0.54 19.90 -12.00
N GLN A 230 -1.85 20.02 -11.75
CA GLN A 230 -2.39 21.13 -10.98
C GLN A 230 -1.90 21.09 -9.53
N LEU A 231 -1.97 19.93 -8.89
CA LEU A 231 -1.49 19.73 -7.52
C LEU A 231 0.00 20.08 -7.38
N GLU A 232 0.85 19.70 -8.35
CA GLU A 232 2.27 20.05 -8.35
C GLU A 232 2.49 21.57 -8.30
N ARG A 233 1.70 22.34 -9.07
CA ARG A 233 1.75 23.81 -9.06
C ARG A 233 1.28 24.40 -7.74
N GLU A 234 0.24 23.83 -7.15
CA GLU A 234 -0.31 24.24 -5.84
C GLU A 234 0.70 23.98 -4.71
N LEU A 235 1.34 22.80 -4.71
CA LEU A 235 2.38 22.44 -3.74
C LEU A 235 3.57 23.39 -3.82
N LYS A 236 4.02 23.73 -5.03
CA LYS A 236 5.10 24.70 -5.22
C LYS A 236 4.75 26.07 -4.64
N LYS A 237 3.50 26.56 -4.84
CA LYS A 237 3.02 27.83 -4.26
C LYS A 237 2.98 27.80 -2.73
N LYS A 238 2.76 26.62 -2.12
CA LYS A 238 2.76 26.42 -0.67
C LYS A 238 4.18 26.24 -0.07
N GLY A 239 5.26 26.49 -0.81
CA GLY A 239 6.63 26.30 -0.34
C GLY A 239 7.07 24.83 -0.27
N LEU A 240 6.42 23.96 -1.04
CA LEU A 240 6.71 22.54 -1.15
C LEU A 240 7.16 22.18 -2.59
N PRO A 241 8.36 22.58 -3.01
CA PRO A 241 8.84 22.23 -4.32
C PRO A 241 8.88 20.71 -4.52
N VAL A 242 8.27 20.25 -5.61
CA VAL A 242 8.20 18.85 -5.98
C VAL A 242 9.48 18.50 -6.72
N VAL A 243 10.29 17.61 -6.14
CA VAL A 243 11.53 17.11 -6.74
C VAL A 243 11.29 15.89 -7.64
N LEU A 244 10.22 15.14 -7.38
CA LEU A 244 9.77 14.03 -8.21
C LEU A 244 8.25 13.93 -8.19
N ARG A 245 7.63 13.85 -9.37
CA ARG A 245 6.25 13.41 -9.54
C ARG A 245 6.23 12.14 -10.37
N ARG A 246 5.70 11.05 -9.83
CA ARG A 246 5.68 9.74 -10.48
C ARG A 246 4.33 9.05 -10.32
N ARG A 247 3.88 8.38 -11.38
CA ARG A 247 2.73 7.49 -11.35
C ARG A 247 3.15 6.11 -10.84
N CYS A 248 2.52 5.64 -9.77
CA CYS A 248 2.84 4.38 -9.09
C CYS A 248 1.87 3.24 -9.43
N GLY A 249 0.79 3.52 -10.15
CA GLY A 249 -0.18 2.50 -10.58
C GLY A 249 -1.53 3.10 -10.97
N ASN A 250 -2.35 2.31 -11.65
CA ASN A 250 -3.73 2.63 -11.97
C ASN A 250 -4.66 2.02 -10.90
N VAL A 251 -5.70 2.74 -10.53
CA VAL A 251 -6.67 2.34 -9.50
C VAL A 251 -8.06 2.20 -10.09
N ALA A 252 -8.42 3.10 -11.01
CA ALA A 252 -9.68 3.08 -11.75
C ALA A 252 -9.44 3.69 -13.16
N PRO A 253 -10.40 3.59 -14.08
CA PRO A 253 -10.33 4.31 -15.34
C PRO A 253 -10.02 5.79 -15.07
N SER A 254 -8.99 6.32 -15.74
CA SER A 254 -8.50 7.70 -15.62
C SER A 254 -7.95 8.12 -14.25
N VAL A 255 -7.98 7.27 -13.21
CA VAL A 255 -7.45 7.57 -11.88
C VAL A 255 -6.22 6.72 -11.60
N SER A 256 -5.11 7.38 -11.32
CA SER A 256 -3.84 6.75 -10.96
C SER A 256 -3.40 7.14 -9.56
N ARG A 257 -2.63 6.27 -8.92
CA ARG A 257 -1.88 6.61 -7.73
C ARG A 257 -0.62 7.35 -8.16
N TRP A 258 -0.39 8.52 -7.58
CA TRP A 258 0.78 9.36 -7.78
C TRP A 258 1.54 9.48 -6.48
N VAL A 259 2.86 9.60 -6.60
CA VAL A 259 3.72 10.08 -5.52
C VAL A 259 4.28 11.44 -5.90
N PHE A 260 4.36 12.31 -4.90
CA PHE A 260 5.05 13.60 -4.94
C PHE A 260 6.14 13.56 -3.88
N ASP A 261 7.41 13.51 -4.31
CA ASP A 261 8.53 13.71 -3.41
C ASP A 261 8.79 15.22 -3.33
N MET A 262 8.70 15.78 -2.14
CA MET A 262 8.81 17.21 -1.89
C MET A 262 9.91 17.46 -0.86
N LYS A 263 10.60 18.58 -1.01
CA LYS A 263 11.53 19.10 -0.01
C LYS A 263 10.90 20.34 0.65
N LYS A 264 10.69 20.30 1.97
CA LYS A 264 10.18 21.48 2.68
C LYS A 264 11.21 22.59 2.65
N VAL A 265 10.87 23.73 2.05
CA VAL A 265 11.72 24.93 2.09
C VAL A 265 11.61 25.54 3.49
N GLY A 266 12.72 26.10 4.02
CA GLY A 266 12.67 26.92 5.22
C GLY A 266 11.76 28.13 4.95
N GLY A 267 10.73 28.35 5.77
CA GLY A 267 10.08 29.63 5.80
C GLY A 267 11.13 30.66 6.21
N GLU A 268 11.31 31.71 5.47
CA GLU A 268 11.92 32.91 6.02
C GLU A 268 11.12 33.27 7.26
N ALA A 269 11.79 33.26 8.43
CA ALA A 269 11.21 33.80 9.63
C ALA A 269 10.97 35.28 9.35
N GLY A 270 9.71 35.65 9.07
CA GLY A 270 9.27 37.02 9.03
C GLY A 270 9.08 37.57 10.45
#